data_1b4b22a0d9936419f94ea115c72f04f1
#
_entry.id   1b4b22a0d9936419f94ea115c72f04f1
#
_cell.length_a   1.000
_cell.length_b   1.000
_cell.length_c   1.000
_cell.angle_alpha   90.00
_cell.angle_beta   90.00
_cell.angle_gamma   90.00
#
_symmetry.space_group_name_H-M   'P 1'
#
loop_
_entity.id
_entity.type
_entity.pdbx_description
1 polymer ?
#
loop_
_entity_poly.entity_id
_entity_poly.type
_entity_poly.pdbx_seq_one_letter_code
_entity_poly.pdbx_strand_id
1 'polypeptide(L)'
;MAAPLDDVVVLEIDNWMAAPSAGAVLADMGARVIKIEPISGDPMRGMSRPVKGERFDEAFKNYDFQFDVDNRGKESIAVALNQPEG
;
A
#
# COMPACT_ATOMS: atom_id res chain seq x y z
N MET A 1 -17.52 10.31 16.83
CA MET A 1 -16.27 10.24 17.60
C MET A 1 -15.10 10.28 16.63
N ALA A 2 -14.13 11.17 16.88
CA ALA A 2 -12.94 11.24 16.03
C ALA A 2 -12.08 9.98 16.22
N ALA A 3 -11.40 9.56 15.15
CA ALA A 3 -10.45 8.45 15.24
C ALA A 3 -9.21 8.89 16.05
N PRO A 4 -8.51 7.95 16.73
CA PRO A 4 -7.37 8.30 17.58
C PRO A 4 -6.28 9.11 16.89
N LEU A 5 -6.05 8.87 15.57
CA LEU A 5 -4.98 9.49 14.80
C LEU A 5 -5.50 10.40 13.67
N ASP A 6 -6.69 10.96 13.82
CA ASP A 6 -7.32 11.74 12.74
C ASP A 6 -6.56 13.05 12.41
N ASP A 7 -5.68 13.50 13.28
CA ASP A 7 -4.83 14.69 13.07
C ASP A 7 -3.38 14.35 12.66
N VAL A 8 -3.09 13.07 12.43
CA VAL A 8 -1.73 12.61 12.11
C VAL A 8 -1.59 12.35 10.62
N VAL A 9 -0.52 12.89 10.04
CA VAL A 9 -0.12 12.60 8.65
C VAL A 9 1.17 11.81 8.70
N VAL A 10 1.18 10.65 8.04
CA VAL A 10 2.33 9.75 7.97
C VAL A 10 2.85 9.72 6.53
N LEU A 11 4.14 10.00 6.36
CA LEU A 11 4.82 9.76 5.09
C LEU A 11 5.52 8.42 5.20
N GLU A 12 5.14 7.49 4.32
CA GLU A 12 5.67 6.13 4.34
C GLU A 12 6.63 5.94 3.17
N ILE A 13 7.91 5.72 3.50
CA ILE A 13 8.96 5.45 2.52
C ILE A 13 9.47 4.04 2.81
N ASP A 14 8.74 3.06 2.33
CA ASP A 14 9.00 1.64 2.60
C ASP A 14 8.46 0.79 1.47
N ASN A 15 8.66 -0.51 1.58
CA ASN A 15 8.07 -1.47 0.65
C ASN A 15 7.94 -2.84 1.32
N TRP A 16 7.38 -3.80 0.59
CA TRP A 16 7.10 -5.17 1.04
C TRP A 16 6.03 -5.20 2.14
N MET A 17 6.34 -5.80 3.30
CA MET A 17 5.29 -6.22 4.24
C MET A 17 5.34 -5.51 5.60
N ALA A 18 6.48 -5.56 6.29
CA ALA A 18 6.53 -5.19 7.71
C ALA A 18 6.16 -3.73 7.98
N ALA A 19 6.86 -2.79 7.37
CA ALA A 19 6.56 -1.37 7.53
C ALA A 19 5.25 -0.96 6.85
N PRO A 20 4.91 -1.47 5.63
CA PRO A 20 3.59 -1.22 5.06
C PRO A 20 2.44 -1.71 5.94
N SER A 21 2.56 -2.87 6.60
CA SER A 21 1.54 -3.35 7.54
C SER A 21 1.35 -2.38 8.70
N ALA A 22 2.44 -1.84 9.24
CA ALA A 22 2.36 -0.83 10.29
C ALA A 22 1.62 0.43 9.80
N GLY A 23 1.91 0.90 8.59
CA GLY A 23 1.23 2.03 7.99
C GLY A 23 -0.26 1.77 7.78
N ALA A 24 -0.64 0.56 7.39
CA ALA A 24 -2.04 0.17 7.25
C ALA A 24 -2.78 0.23 8.59
N VAL A 25 -2.16 -0.23 9.67
CA VAL A 25 -2.74 -0.12 11.01
C VAL A 25 -2.93 1.34 11.42
N LEU A 26 -1.94 2.20 11.14
CA LEU A 26 -2.06 3.64 11.42
C LEU A 26 -3.22 4.26 10.63
N ALA A 27 -3.40 3.85 9.37
CA ALA A 27 -4.53 4.31 8.55
C ALA A 27 -5.86 3.85 9.15
N ASP A 28 -5.95 2.61 9.63
CA ASP A 28 -7.13 2.10 10.31
C ASP A 28 -7.47 2.93 11.55
N MET A 29 -6.46 3.49 12.22
CA MET A 29 -6.63 4.33 13.40
C MET A 29 -6.91 5.80 13.06
N GLY A 30 -7.07 6.12 11.79
CA GLY A 30 -7.49 7.44 11.32
C GLY A 30 -6.39 8.32 10.78
N ALA A 31 -5.12 7.89 10.79
CA ALA A 31 -4.04 8.66 10.22
C ALA A 31 -4.19 8.77 8.69
N ARG A 32 -3.80 9.91 8.16
CA ARG A 32 -3.61 10.06 6.73
C ARG A 32 -2.24 9.51 6.37
N VAL A 33 -2.21 8.37 5.71
CA VAL A 33 -0.95 7.72 5.31
C VAL A 33 -0.72 7.92 3.83
N ILE A 34 0.42 8.52 3.49
CA ILE A 34 0.82 8.77 2.11
C ILE A 34 2.03 7.90 1.84
N LYS A 35 1.85 6.90 0.99
CA LYS A 35 2.90 5.98 0.56
C LYS A 35 3.68 6.59 -0.59
N ILE A 36 4.98 6.74 -0.39
CA ILE A 36 5.89 7.24 -1.42
C ILE A 36 6.56 6.04 -2.07
N GLU A 37 6.30 5.84 -3.35
CA GLU A 37 6.81 4.70 -4.11
C GLU A 37 7.81 5.17 -5.17
N PRO A 38 8.78 4.32 -5.55
CA PRO A 38 9.53 4.58 -6.78
C PRO A 38 8.60 4.53 -8.00
N ILE A 39 9.05 5.06 -9.12
CA ILE A 39 8.22 5.06 -10.36
C ILE A 39 7.78 3.65 -10.74
N SER A 40 8.60 2.65 -10.47
CA SER A 40 8.28 1.24 -10.72
C SER A 40 7.23 0.65 -9.76
N GLY A 41 6.93 1.36 -8.66
CA GLY A 41 6.00 0.89 -7.64
C GLY A 41 6.65 0.00 -6.59
N ASP A 42 5.90 -0.25 -5.52
CA ASP A 42 6.31 -1.20 -4.47
C ASP A 42 6.42 -2.60 -5.06
N PRO A 43 7.51 -3.33 -4.79
CA PRO A 43 7.64 -4.73 -5.26
C PRO A 43 6.48 -5.64 -4.84
N MET A 44 5.76 -5.30 -3.78
CA MET A 44 4.59 -6.06 -3.32
C MET A 44 3.44 -6.02 -4.32
N ARG A 45 3.39 -5.03 -5.20
CA ARG A 45 2.38 -4.95 -6.25
C ARG A 45 2.51 -6.14 -7.20
N GLY A 46 1.41 -6.81 -7.45
CA GLY A 46 1.35 -7.95 -8.35
C GLY A 46 1.80 -9.27 -7.74
N MET A 47 2.13 -9.31 -6.46
CA MET A 47 2.52 -10.56 -5.80
C MET A 47 1.34 -11.52 -5.61
N SER A 48 0.11 -11.02 -5.60
CA SER A 48 -1.11 -11.81 -5.39
C SER A 48 -1.65 -12.42 -6.69
N ARG A 49 -0.78 -12.81 -7.59
CA ARG A 49 -1.21 -13.41 -8.85
C ARG A 49 -1.76 -14.80 -8.60
N PRO A 50 -2.89 -15.18 -9.23
CA PRO A 50 -3.40 -16.54 -9.14
C PRO A 50 -2.35 -17.55 -9.57
N VAL A 51 -2.21 -18.62 -8.80
CA VAL A 51 -1.40 -19.76 -9.22
C VAL A 51 -2.16 -20.50 -10.34
N LYS A 52 -1.44 -20.94 -11.35
CA LYS A 52 -2.03 -21.66 -12.48
C LYS A 52 -2.82 -22.86 -11.98
N GLY A 53 -4.11 -22.93 -12.33
CA GLY A 53 -5.01 -24.00 -11.92
C GLY A 53 -5.87 -23.68 -10.71
N GLU A 54 -5.60 -22.59 -9.98
CA GLU A 54 -6.48 -22.16 -8.92
C GLU A 54 -7.77 -21.54 -9.50
N ARG A 55 -8.87 -21.77 -8.79
CA ARG A 55 -10.15 -21.17 -9.15
C ARG A 55 -10.28 -19.82 -8.49
N PHE A 56 -10.20 -18.77 -9.29
CA PHE A 56 -10.55 -17.42 -8.87
C PHE A 56 -11.75 -16.97 -9.67
N ASP A 57 -12.71 -16.35 -9.00
CA ASP A 57 -13.78 -15.66 -9.69
C ASP A 57 -13.21 -14.55 -10.56
N GLU A 58 -13.86 -14.32 -11.71
CA GLU A 58 -13.46 -13.22 -12.61
C GLU A 58 -13.39 -11.87 -11.88
N ALA A 59 -14.23 -11.67 -10.85
CA ALA A 59 -14.24 -10.47 -10.05
C ALA A 59 -12.91 -10.23 -9.29
N PHE A 60 -12.19 -11.30 -8.96
CA PHE A 60 -10.94 -11.22 -8.20
C PHE A 60 -9.69 -11.42 -9.06
N LYS A 61 -9.86 -11.67 -10.34
CA LYS A 61 -8.78 -11.96 -11.27
C LYS A 61 -7.69 -10.91 -11.30
N ASN A 62 -8.06 -9.63 -11.14
CA ASN A 62 -7.16 -8.48 -11.18
C ASN A 62 -6.98 -7.82 -9.81
N TYR A 63 -7.47 -8.46 -8.75
CA TYR A 63 -7.41 -7.90 -7.41
C TYR A 63 -6.12 -8.31 -6.71
N ASP A 64 -5.32 -7.33 -6.33
CA ASP A 64 -4.04 -7.51 -5.65
C ASP A 64 -4.26 -7.52 -4.14
N PHE A 65 -4.78 -8.64 -3.62
CA PHE A 65 -5.23 -8.73 -2.24
C PHE A 65 -4.07 -8.62 -1.24
N GLN A 66 -2.89 -9.14 -1.54
CA GLN A 66 -1.74 -9.02 -0.63
C GLN A 66 -1.29 -7.58 -0.51
N PHE A 67 -1.21 -6.86 -1.62
CA PHE A 67 -0.89 -5.44 -1.59
C PHE A 67 -1.96 -4.66 -0.81
N ASP A 68 -3.22 -4.96 -1.03
CA ASP A 68 -4.33 -4.27 -0.38
C ASP A 68 -4.34 -4.48 1.14
N VAL A 69 -4.04 -5.70 1.60
CA VAL A 69 -3.98 -6.00 3.05
C VAL A 69 -2.96 -5.11 3.75
N ASP A 70 -1.79 -4.91 3.14
CA ASP A 70 -0.72 -4.14 3.74
C ASP A 70 -0.80 -2.65 3.42
N ASN A 71 -1.66 -2.24 2.51
CA ASN A 71 -1.69 -0.86 2.02
C ASN A 71 -3.10 -0.26 1.95
N ARG A 72 -4.06 -0.87 2.61
CA ARG A 72 -5.43 -0.35 2.68
C ARG A 72 -5.46 1.03 3.34
N GLY A 73 -6.33 1.88 2.83
CA GLY A 73 -6.56 3.19 3.41
C GLY A 73 -5.47 4.22 3.16
N LYS A 74 -4.45 3.89 2.36
CA LYS A 74 -3.35 4.80 2.04
C LYS A 74 -3.61 5.57 0.74
N GLU A 75 -3.05 6.75 0.67
CA GLU A 75 -2.80 7.45 -0.59
C GLU A 75 -1.43 7.02 -1.12
N SER A 76 -1.20 7.10 -2.41
CA SER A 76 0.09 6.74 -3.01
C SER A 76 0.55 7.82 -3.97
N ILE A 77 1.84 8.09 -3.95
CA ILE A 77 2.50 8.99 -4.89
C ILE A 77 3.77 8.31 -5.41
N ALA A 78 3.96 8.31 -6.72
CA ALA A 78 5.17 7.79 -7.34
C ALA A 78 6.16 8.93 -7.54
N VAL A 79 7.38 8.76 -7.03
CA VAL A 79 8.43 9.78 -7.07
C VAL A 79 9.72 9.13 -7.55
N ALA A 80 10.41 9.80 -8.47
CA ALA A 80 11.72 9.36 -8.96
C ALA A 80 12.79 9.66 -7.89
N LEU A 81 12.87 8.81 -6.86
CA LEU A 81 13.75 9.05 -5.70
C LEU A 81 15.24 9.02 -6.05
N ASN A 82 15.59 8.47 -7.21
CA ASN A 82 16.97 8.44 -7.71
C ASN A 82 17.35 9.66 -8.58
N GLN A 83 16.47 10.64 -8.67
CA GLN A 83 16.69 11.88 -9.44
C GLN A 83 16.63 13.08 -8.52
N PRO A 84 17.36 14.18 -8.84
CA PRO A 84 17.36 15.38 -7.98
C PRO A 84 15.97 16.00 -7.78
N GLU A 85 15.07 15.87 -8.76
CA GLU A 85 13.71 16.39 -8.70
C GLU A 85 12.79 15.53 -7.81
N GLY A 86 13.18 14.30 -7.57
CA GLY A 86 12.41 13.33 -6.78
C GLY A 86 12.60 13.36 -5.28
#